data_242ca218c5341cd0b7b344b7b5fdfedb
#
_entry.id   242ca218c5341cd0b7b344b7b5fdfedb
#
_cell.length_a   1.000
_cell.length_b   1.000
_cell.length_c   1.000
_cell.angle_alpha   90.00
_cell.angle_beta   90.00
_cell.angle_gamma   90.00
#
_symmetry.space_group_name_H-M   'P 1'
#
loop_
_entity.id
_entity.type
_entity.pdbx_description
1 polymer ?
#
loop_
_entity_poly.entity_id
_entity_poly.type
_entity_poly.pdbx_seq_one_letter_code
_entity_poly.pdbx_strand_id
1 'polypeptide(L)'
;MDGLEGRLNESVQFRLSFTLSLAILVTALVAGAFSFVTAFDEAHERQDDVLRQVAQLIERQRVSAAPARTDARPPDGDEESRVIVQRLGQANPSGGGVDAGGTLALPAALADGWHTLKVGGEGFRVLVKTTAAGERIAVAQELGLRDEIARDGALRTVLPFLVFVPVLLLIVADLVRKMFRPITALSREIDQRAEQDLHPVEDRHLPLEVRPFAVAINRLLARVGQSMDAQRRFVADAAHELRSPLTALSLQAERLAEAEMSGPARDRLAVLRQGIARGRDLLDQLLSLARAQSAADLPKSPVSVQGIYRRVLEDLMPLAEVRQVDVGVEGTQDAQVWASELDMIAMVKNLVDNAIRYTPPGGRIDLGVRVSQGRAELRIEDNGPGIRPADRSRVFDPFYRTLGSEQIGSGLGLSIVQTIANRIGAEIRLDFTDKVHETGLSVSVLVPTRQ
;
A
#
# COMPACT_ATOMS: atom_id res chain seq x y z
N MET A 1 -1.02 -22.86 2.94
CA MET A 1 -0.55 -22.05 4.08
C MET A 1 0.85 -21.47 3.85
N ASP A 2 1.60 -21.96 2.86
CA ASP A 2 3.00 -21.53 2.59
C ASP A 2 3.17 -20.10 2.01
N GLY A 3 2.13 -19.50 1.49
CA GLY A 3 2.20 -18.14 0.90
C GLY A 3 2.16 -16.99 1.90
N LEU A 4 1.72 -17.21 3.13
CA LEU A 4 1.66 -16.21 4.19
C LEU A 4 2.98 -16.12 4.98
N GLU A 5 3.63 -17.26 5.21
CA GLU A 5 4.91 -17.30 5.92
C GLU A 5 6.06 -16.68 5.12
N GLY A 6 6.09 -16.83 3.79
CA GLY A 6 7.07 -16.19 2.92
C GLY A 6 6.96 -14.66 2.93
N ARG A 7 5.76 -14.11 2.86
CA ARG A 7 5.53 -12.65 2.87
C ARG A 7 5.82 -11.98 4.22
N LEU A 8 5.65 -12.69 5.33
CA LEU A 8 5.96 -12.17 6.66
C LEU A 8 7.48 -12.08 6.90
N ASN A 9 8.27 -12.97 6.30
CA ASN A 9 9.73 -12.97 6.44
C ASN A 9 10.44 -11.92 5.56
N GLU A 10 9.80 -11.45 4.49
CA GLU A 10 10.35 -10.42 3.59
C GLU A 10 10.08 -8.99 4.06
N SER A 11 9.14 -8.77 4.96
CA SER A 11 8.80 -7.44 5.45
C SER A 11 9.81 -6.92 6.48
N VAL A 12 10.59 -5.90 6.10
CA VAL A 12 11.52 -5.20 7.01
C VAL A 12 10.78 -4.64 8.23
N GLN A 13 9.57 -4.12 8.04
CA GLN A 13 8.71 -3.62 9.10
C GLN A 13 8.39 -4.71 10.13
N PHE A 14 8.01 -5.90 9.65
CA PHE A 14 7.69 -7.04 10.52
C PHE A 14 8.93 -7.53 11.27
N ARG A 15 10.06 -7.69 10.58
CA ARG A 15 11.34 -8.12 11.20
C ARG A 15 11.80 -7.14 12.27
N LEU A 16 11.73 -5.84 12.00
CA LEU A 16 12.11 -4.80 12.97
C LEU A 16 11.19 -4.82 14.19
N SER A 17 9.87 -4.87 13.97
CA SER A 17 8.90 -4.96 15.06
C SER A 17 9.09 -6.23 15.89
N PHE A 18 9.29 -7.37 15.24
CA PHE A 18 9.51 -8.66 15.92
C PHE A 18 10.81 -8.67 16.73
N THR A 19 11.92 -8.24 16.14
CA THR A 19 13.22 -8.22 16.86
C THR A 19 13.21 -7.28 18.06
N LEU A 20 12.62 -6.08 17.92
CA LEU A 20 12.46 -5.15 19.04
C LEU A 20 11.54 -5.72 20.12
N SER A 21 10.40 -6.30 19.70
CA SER A 21 9.47 -6.92 20.65
C SER A 21 10.08 -8.09 21.39
N LEU A 22 10.84 -8.94 20.70
CA LEU A 22 11.56 -10.06 21.30
C LEU A 22 12.63 -9.57 22.28
N ALA A 23 13.41 -8.54 21.91
CA ALA A 23 14.41 -7.95 22.77
C ALA A 23 13.80 -7.38 24.07
N ILE A 24 12.68 -6.65 23.96
CA ILE A 24 11.93 -6.12 25.11
C ILE A 24 11.43 -7.27 25.99
N LEU A 25 10.85 -8.31 25.40
CA LEU A 25 10.32 -9.46 26.14
C LEU A 25 11.43 -10.20 26.89
N VAL A 26 12.57 -10.48 26.23
CA VAL A 26 13.71 -11.14 26.86
C VAL A 26 14.28 -10.30 27.98
N THR A 27 14.47 -9.00 27.73
CA THR A 27 14.98 -8.09 28.77
C THR A 27 14.05 -8.02 29.99
N ALA A 28 12.74 -7.93 29.74
CA ALA A 28 11.74 -7.89 30.80
C ALA A 28 11.66 -9.21 31.59
N LEU A 29 11.79 -10.36 30.90
CA LEU A 29 11.83 -11.66 31.55
C LEU A 29 13.09 -11.80 32.48
N VAL A 30 14.25 -11.40 31.97
CA VAL A 30 15.50 -11.44 32.75
C VAL A 30 15.39 -10.48 33.93
N ALA A 31 14.95 -9.24 33.72
CA ALA A 31 14.79 -8.25 34.78
C ALA A 31 13.72 -8.68 35.81
N GLY A 32 12.60 -9.23 35.35
CA GLY A 32 11.55 -9.75 36.22
C GLY A 32 12.01 -10.94 37.07
N ALA A 33 12.72 -11.90 36.47
CA ALA A 33 13.28 -13.04 37.16
C ALA A 33 14.34 -12.60 38.21
N PHE A 34 15.22 -11.68 37.82
CA PHE A 34 16.21 -11.12 38.75
C PHE A 34 15.54 -10.38 39.91
N SER A 35 14.56 -9.52 39.61
CA SER A 35 13.81 -8.79 40.64
C SER A 35 13.06 -9.72 41.58
N PHE A 36 12.44 -10.79 41.05
CA PHE A 36 11.75 -11.79 41.84
C PHE A 36 12.72 -12.50 42.79
N VAL A 37 13.87 -13.02 42.29
CA VAL A 37 14.84 -13.74 43.10
C VAL A 37 15.39 -12.83 44.19
N THR A 38 15.79 -11.61 43.84
CA THR A 38 16.34 -10.64 44.78
C THR A 38 15.32 -10.28 45.89
N ALA A 39 14.05 -10.02 45.48
CA ALA A 39 12.99 -9.69 46.46
C ALA A 39 12.65 -10.88 47.36
N PHE A 40 12.70 -12.09 46.81
CA PHE A 40 12.46 -13.33 47.57
C PHE A 40 13.57 -13.57 48.60
N ASP A 41 14.82 -13.44 48.22
CA ASP A 41 15.98 -13.58 49.11
C ASP A 41 15.96 -12.48 50.20
N GLU A 42 15.71 -11.22 49.82
CA GLU A 42 15.62 -10.11 50.77
C GLU A 42 14.49 -10.31 51.80
N ALA A 43 13.34 -10.86 51.36
CA ALA A 43 12.23 -11.17 52.25
C ALA A 43 12.63 -12.22 53.32
N HIS A 44 13.38 -13.24 52.91
CA HIS A 44 13.90 -14.25 53.85
C HIS A 44 14.90 -13.68 54.82
N GLU A 45 15.81 -12.82 54.36
CA GLU A 45 16.80 -12.18 55.21
C GLU A 45 16.16 -11.26 56.27
N ARG A 46 15.19 -10.47 55.86
CA ARG A 46 14.40 -9.61 56.77
C ARG A 46 13.65 -10.42 57.84
N GLN A 47 13.10 -11.57 57.47
CA GLN A 47 12.41 -12.44 58.43
C GLN A 47 13.41 -13.07 59.43
N ASP A 48 14.61 -13.47 58.99
CA ASP A 48 15.66 -13.92 59.90
C ASP A 48 16.09 -12.81 60.88
N ASP A 49 16.14 -11.54 60.40
CA ASP A 49 16.43 -10.39 61.27
C ASP A 49 15.33 -10.12 62.31
N VAL A 50 14.08 -10.33 61.97
CA VAL A 50 12.96 -10.25 62.94
C VAL A 50 13.12 -11.28 64.06
N LEU A 51 13.47 -12.54 63.71
CA LEU A 51 13.72 -13.58 64.71
C LEU A 51 14.89 -13.21 65.60
N ARG A 52 15.98 -12.62 65.06
CA ARG A 52 17.11 -12.11 65.85
C ARG A 52 16.69 -10.98 66.79
N GLN A 53 15.88 -10.02 66.33
CA GLN A 53 15.37 -8.91 67.17
C GLN A 53 14.53 -9.40 68.30
N VAL A 54 13.59 -10.36 68.03
CA VAL A 54 12.78 -10.98 69.08
C VAL A 54 13.67 -11.67 70.12
N ALA A 55 14.64 -12.45 69.71
CA ALA A 55 15.58 -13.10 70.61
C ALA A 55 16.37 -12.06 71.46
N GLN A 56 16.82 -10.94 70.93
CA GLN A 56 17.51 -9.85 71.63
C GLN A 56 16.57 -9.10 72.61
N LEU A 57 15.31 -8.87 72.26
CA LEU A 57 14.35 -8.23 73.14
C LEU A 57 14.07 -9.07 74.39
N ILE A 58 13.95 -10.38 74.22
CA ILE A 58 13.78 -11.32 75.34
C ILE A 58 15.02 -11.31 76.28
N GLU A 59 16.23 -11.25 75.70
CA GLU A 59 17.43 -11.12 76.44
C GLU A 59 17.49 -9.82 77.27
N ARG A 60 17.12 -8.68 76.70
CA ARG A 60 17.19 -7.35 77.36
C ARG A 60 16.08 -7.15 78.43
N GLN A 61 14.91 -7.68 78.23
CA GLN A 61 13.75 -7.40 79.11
C GLN A 61 13.80 -8.15 80.41
N ARG A 62 14.79 -9.04 80.73
CA ARG A 62 14.85 -9.83 81.93
C ARG A 62 13.42 -10.33 82.33
N VAL A 63 12.62 -10.61 81.36
CA VAL A 63 11.27 -11.10 81.68
C VAL A 63 11.47 -12.47 82.23
N SER A 64 11.23 -12.54 83.57
CA SER A 64 10.97 -13.80 84.25
C SER A 64 9.81 -14.43 83.42
N ALA A 65 10.19 -15.42 82.62
CA ALA A 65 9.18 -16.16 81.87
C ALA A 65 8.49 -17.05 82.87
N ALA A 66 7.50 -16.50 83.50
CA ALA A 66 6.37 -17.30 83.98
C ALA A 66 5.81 -18.02 82.74
N PRO A 67 5.36 -19.28 82.81
CA PRO A 67 4.69 -19.94 81.69
C PRO A 67 3.59 -19.03 81.30
N ALA A 68 3.71 -18.40 80.14
CA ALA A 68 2.69 -17.52 79.64
C ALA A 68 1.44 -18.34 79.30
N ARG A 69 0.54 -18.42 80.28
CA ARG A 69 -0.87 -18.50 80.03
C ARG A 69 -1.25 -17.17 79.41
N THR A 70 -1.03 -17.03 78.16
CA THR A 70 -1.57 -15.91 77.41
C THR A 70 -2.85 -16.41 76.76
N ASP A 71 -3.92 -16.48 77.58
CA ASP A 71 -5.29 -16.40 77.09
C ASP A 71 -5.65 -14.97 76.64
N ALA A 72 -4.65 -14.23 76.20
CA ALA A 72 -4.86 -12.97 75.47
C ALA A 72 -4.93 -13.30 73.98
N ARG A 73 -6.11 -13.70 73.52
CA ARG A 73 -6.48 -13.68 72.14
C ARG A 73 -6.38 -12.20 71.66
N PRO A 74 -5.41 -11.80 70.84
CA PRO A 74 -5.44 -10.47 70.28
C PRO A 74 -6.72 -10.36 69.45
N PRO A 75 -7.51 -9.27 69.52
CA PRO A 75 -8.61 -9.06 68.63
C PRO A 75 -8.07 -8.90 67.23
N ASP A 76 -8.51 -9.74 66.32
CA ASP A 76 -8.36 -9.60 64.85
C ASP A 76 -6.90 -9.37 64.36
N GLY A 77 -5.98 -10.20 64.75
CA GLY A 77 -4.64 -10.27 64.11
C GLY A 77 -4.52 -11.62 63.42
N ASP A 78 -4.17 -11.57 62.11
CA ASP A 78 -3.89 -12.72 61.28
C ASP A 78 -3.12 -13.79 62.06
N GLU A 79 -3.60 -15.02 62.05
CA GLU A 79 -2.90 -16.21 62.59
C GLU A 79 -1.53 -16.39 61.92
N GLU A 80 -1.21 -15.58 60.95
CA GLU A 80 -0.12 -15.64 59.98
C GLU A 80 1.26 -15.17 60.49
N SER A 81 1.38 -14.57 61.66
CA SER A 81 2.69 -14.06 62.15
C SER A 81 3.15 -14.70 63.46
N ARG A 82 2.81 -15.96 63.70
CA ARG A 82 3.19 -16.63 64.94
C ARG A 82 4.67 -16.89 65.06
N VAL A 83 5.40 -16.04 65.80
CA VAL A 83 6.71 -16.34 66.29
C VAL A 83 6.56 -17.09 67.60
N ILE A 84 7.00 -18.33 67.64
CA ILE A 84 6.94 -19.19 68.81
C ILE A 84 8.23 -19.02 69.60
N VAL A 85 8.10 -18.66 70.87
CA VAL A 85 9.27 -18.51 71.78
C VAL A 85 9.15 -19.54 72.90
N GLN A 86 10.18 -20.39 73.07
CA GLN A 86 10.19 -21.36 74.09
C GLN A 86 11.61 -21.52 74.73
N ARG A 87 11.70 -22.01 75.99
CA ARG A 87 12.95 -22.38 76.65
C ARG A 87 13.29 -23.81 76.30
N LEU A 88 14.56 -24.05 75.94
CA LEU A 88 15.10 -25.36 75.69
C LEU A 88 15.60 -25.94 77.07
N GLY A 89 15.16 -27.15 77.40
CA GLY A 89 15.61 -27.84 78.61
C GLY A 89 14.55 -28.10 79.69
N GLN A 90 13.33 -27.59 79.57
CA GLN A 90 12.22 -28.10 80.36
C GLN A 90 11.53 -29.21 79.57
N ALA A 91 11.78 -30.41 79.97
CA ALA A 91 11.19 -31.59 79.31
C ALA A 91 9.65 -31.58 79.43
N ASN A 92 8.99 -31.46 78.35
CA ASN A 92 7.57 -31.89 78.24
C ASN A 92 7.60 -33.25 77.49
N PRO A 93 7.31 -34.35 78.16
CA PRO A 93 7.41 -35.69 77.60
C PRO A 93 6.09 -36.13 76.88
N SER A 94 5.61 -35.36 75.98
CA SER A 94 4.40 -35.75 75.25
C SER A 94 4.59 -35.56 73.75
N GLY A 95 4.76 -36.69 73.11
CA GLY A 95 4.73 -37.03 71.66
C GLY A 95 4.55 -35.94 70.61
N GLY A 96 5.53 -35.81 69.79
CA GLY A 96 5.60 -35.46 68.35
C GLY A 96 4.47 -34.61 67.75
N GLY A 97 4.38 -33.33 68.14
CA GLY A 97 3.42 -32.40 67.51
C GLY A 97 3.50 -31.01 68.15
N VAL A 98 2.81 -30.04 67.58
CA VAL A 98 2.54 -28.74 68.22
C VAL A 98 1.45 -29.00 69.27
N ASP A 99 1.78 -28.88 70.57
CA ASP A 99 0.74 -28.99 71.61
C ASP A 99 -0.26 -27.84 71.54
N ALA A 100 -1.47 -28.06 72.03
CA ALA A 100 -2.54 -27.06 72.13
C ALA A 100 -2.15 -25.75 72.86
N GLY A 101 -0.97 -25.71 73.46
CA GLY A 101 -0.31 -24.56 74.08
C GLY A 101 0.75 -23.86 73.22
N GLY A 102 0.95 -24.23 71.94
CA GLY A 102 1.86 -23.57 71.01
C GLY A 102 3.35 -23.88 71.26
N THR A 103 3.72 -24.96 71.97
CA THR A 103 5.10 -25.37 72.19
C THR A 103 5.52 -26.39 71.15
N LEU A 104 6.74 -26.17 70.56
CA LEU A 104 7.33 -27.09 69.59
C LEU A 104 8.12 -28.18 70.25
N ALA A 105 7.98 -29.41 69.78
CA ALA A 105 8.84 -30.53 70.26
C ALA A 105 10.24 -30.41 69.70
N LEU A 106 11.08 -29.55 70.29
CA LEU A 106 12.46 -29.31 69.86
C LEU A 106 13.44 -30.22 70.62
N PRO A 107 14.46 -30.82 69.96
CA PRO A 107 15.49 -31.57 70.62
C PRO A 107 16.27 -30.71 71.62
N ALA A 108 16.44 -31.18 72.88
CA ALA A 108 17.15 -30.42 73.92
C ALA A 108 18.61 -30.19 73.58
N ALA A 109 19.19 -30.96 72.67
CA ALA A 109 20.62 -30.92 72.31
C ALA A 109 20.96 -29.99 71.14
N LEU A 110 20.02 -29.14 70.68
CA LEU A 110 20.28 -28.22 69.57
C LEU A 110 21.37 -27.23 69.96
N ALA A 111 22.38 -27.07 69.08
CA ALA A 111 23.48 -26.08 69.29
C ALA A 111 22.88 -24.65 69.09
N ASP A 112 23.62 -23.64 69.64
CA ASP A 112 23.25 -22.23 69.32
C ASP A 112 23.48 -21.93 67.90
N GLY A 113 22.56 -21.19 67.31
CA GLY A 113 22.55 -20.79 65.86
C GLY A 113 21.23 -21.09 65.18
N TRP A 114 21.28 -21.05 63.84
CA TRP A 114 20.16 -21.28 62.99
C TRP A 114 19.89 -22.75 62.66
N HIS A 115 18.67 -23.20 62.84
CA HIS A 115 18.29 -24.56 62.52
C HIS A 115 17.02 -24.54 61.66
N THR A 116 16.91 -25.49 60.73
CA THR A 116 15.69 -25.76 60.00
C THR A 116 15.24 -27.19 60.37
N LEU A 117 14.08 -27.29 60.98
CA LEU A 117 13.58 -28.56 61.57
C LEU A 117 12.20 -28.84 61.07
N LYS A 118 11.82 -30.14 60.94
CA LYS A 118 10.45 -30.57 60.69
C LYS A 118 9.85 -31.07 62.01
N VAL A 119 8.78 -30.44 62.43
CA VAL A 119 8.03 -30.83 63.66
C VAL A 119 6.56 -30.99 63.28
N GLY A 120 5.97 -32.14 63.54
CA GLY A 120 4.55 -32.41 63.22
C GLY A 120 4.21 -32.47 61.71
N GLY A 121 5.24 -32.58 60.86
CA GLY A 121 5.05 -32.56 59.39
C GLY A 121 5.31 -31.18 58.75
N GLU A 122 5.32 -30.11 59.54
CA GLU A 122 5.58 -28.74 59.12
C GLU A 122 7.05 -28.37 59.34
N GLY A 123 7.60 -27.52 58.46
CA GLY A 123 8.96 -27.01 58.53
C GLY A 123 9.01 -25.74 59.38
N PHE A 124 10.01 -25.69 60.30
CA PHE A 124 10.24 -24.51 61.14
C PHE A 124 11.66 -24.00 61.01
N ARG A 125 11.81 -22.68 60.89
CA ARG A 125 13.09 -21.96 61.03
C ARG A 125 13.25 -21.57 62.50
N VAL A 126 14.30 -22.04 63.13
CA VAL A 126 14.53 -21.90 64.57
C VAL A 126 15.86 -21.22 64.83
N LEU A 127 15.86 -20.14 65.60
CA LEU A 127 17.05 -19.52 66.14
C LEU A 127 17.21 -19.97 67.60
N VAL A 128 18.27 -20.70 67.91
CA VAL A 128 18.64 -21.06 69.29
C VAL A 128 19.71 -20.11 69.77
N LYS A 129 19.49 -19.50 70.91
CA LYS A 129 20.46 -18.60 71.56
C LYS A 129 20.55 -18.86 73.06
N THR A 130 21.80 -18.91 73.62
CA THR A 130 22.02 -18.93 75.06
C THR A 130 22.05 -17.50 75.60
N THR A 131 21.21 -17.18 76.55
CA THR A 131 21.09 -15.86 77.18
C THR A 131 22.27 -15.64 78.15
N ALA A 132 22.57 -14.38 78.56
CA ALA A 132 23.51 -14.04 79.52
C ALA A 132 23.30 -14.72 80.91
N ALA A 133 22.08 -15.18 81.21
CA ALA A 133 21.71 -15.91 82.39
C ALA A 133 22.01 -17.44 82.30
N GLY A 134 22.55 -17.92 81.16
CA GLY A 134 22.76 -19.32 80.85
C GLY A 134 21.53 -20.12 80.46
N GLU A 135 20.36 -19.46 80.25
CA GLU A 135 19.18 -20.11 79.77
C GLU A 135 19.21 -20.18 78.26
N ARG A 136 18.77 -21.30 77.67
CA ARG A 136 18.68 -21.49 76.22
C ARG A 136 17.27 -21.24 75.76
N ILE A 137 17.12 -20.29 74.86
CA ILE A 137 15.85 -19.92 74.23
C ILE A 137 15.83 -20.33 72.75
N ALA A 138 14.70 -20.78 72.28
CA ALA A 138 14.44 -21.03 70.89
C ALA A 138 13.31 -20.10 70.45
N VAL A 139 13.59 -19.37 69.36
CA VAL A 139 12.63 -18.52 68.65
C VAL A 139 12.37 -19.17 67.29
N ALA A 140 11.14 -19.57 67.00
CA ALA A 140 10.78 -20.34 65.83
C ALA A 140 9.67 -19.69 65.05
N GLN A 141 9.71 -19.87 63.74
CA GLN A 141 8.63 -19.46 62.81
C GLN A 141 8.43 -20.55 61.76
N GLU A 142 7.22 -20.75 61.33
CA GLU A 142 6.82 -21.73 60.32
C GLU A 142 7.39 -21.35 58.94
N LEU A 143 7.97 -22.31 58.19
CA LEU A 143 8.56 -22.09 56.89
C LEU A 143 7.49 -21.87 55.81
N GLY A 144 6.39 -22.60 55.85
CA GLY A 144 5.31 -22.48 54.88
C GLY A 144 4.80 -21.05 54.78
N LEU A 145 4.53 -20.45 55.92
CA LEU A 145 4.09 -19.06 56.01
C LEU A 145 5.17 -18.06 55.56
N ARG A 146 6.45 -18.32 55.92
CA ARG A 146 7.57 -17.49 55.46
C ARG A 146 7.67 -17.46 53.94
N ASP A 147 7.57 -18.63 53.32
CA ASP A 147 7.66 -18.77 51.87
C ASP A 147 6.47 -18.10 51.16
N GLU A 148 5.27 -18.16 51.76
CA GLU A 148 4.07 -17.49 51.22
C GLU A 148 4.21 -15.96 51.25
N ILE A 149 4.63 -15.38 52.41
CA ILE A 149 4.86 -13.94 52.55
C ILE A 149 5.98 -13.46 51.61
N ALA A 150 7.07 -14.23 51.51
CA ALA A 150 8.19 -13.91 50.63
C ALA A 150 7.76 -13.97 49.14
N ARG A 151 6.97 -14.98 48.78
CA ARG A 151 6.44 -15.14 47.45
C ARG A 151 5.47 -14.02 47.04
N ASP A 152 4.54 -13.66 47.94
CA ASP A 152 3.60 -12.57 47.68
C ASP A 152 4.31 -11.22 47.56
N GLY A 153 5.30 -10.97 48.41
CA GLY A 153 6.18 -9.80 48.30
C GLY A 153 6.93 -9.75 46.97
N ALA A 154 7.56 -10.87 46.58
CA ALA A 154 8.27 -10.98 45.33
C ALA A 154 7.36 -10.86 44.09
N LEU A 155 6.14 -11.44 44.14
CA LEU A 155 5.18 -11.29 43.07
C LEU A 155 4.72 -9.83 42.85
N ARG A 156 4.60 -9.06 43.95
CA ARG A 156 4.24 -7.62 43.84
C ARG A 156 5.35 -6.83 43.13
N THR A 157 6.61 -7.23 43.21
CA THR A 157 7.70 -6.56 42.47
C THR A 157 7.66 -6.85 40.97
N VAL A 158 7.06 -7.97 40.56
CA VAL A 158 6.89 -8.35 39.13
C VAL A 158 5.66 -7.70 38.50
N LEU A 159 4.65 -7.34 39.30
CA LEU A 159 3.39 -6.75 38.81
C LEU A 159 3.56 -5.55 37.86
N PRO A 160 4.47 -4.58 38.14
CA PRO A 160 4.73 -3.46 37.21
C PRO A 160 5.17 -3.92 35.83
N PHE A 161 5.98 -4.97 35.73
CA PHE A 161 6.45 -5.49 34.42
C PHE A 161 5.29 -6.05 33.60
N LEU A 162 4.28 -6.65 34.25
CA LEU A 162 3.10 -7.18 33.57
C LEU A 162 2.29 -6.09 32.88
N VAL A 163 2.32 -4.86 33.38
CA VAL A 163 1.64 -3.69 32.78
C VAL A 163 2.54 -2.98 31.80
N PHE A 164 3.80 -2.72 32.15
CA PHE A 164 4.72 -1.94 31.31
C PHE A 164 5.10 -2.64 30.01
N VAL A 165 5.28 -3.97 30.03
CA VAL A 165 5.72 -4.72 28.84
C VAL A 165 4.67 -4.65 27.72
N PRO A 166 3.38 -4.95 27.93
CA PRO A 166 2.35 -4.79 26.88
C PRO A 166 2.24 -3.35 26.38
N VAL A 167 2.30 -2.37 27.27
CA VAL A 167 2.24 -0.95 26.86
C VAL A 167 3.44 -0.59 25.99
N LEU A 168 4.64 -1.00 26.35
CA LEU A 168 5.84 -0.74 25.58
C LEU A 168 5.81 -1.43 24.22
N LEU A 169 5.32 -2.67 24.16
CA LEU A 169 5.14 -3.40 22.90
C LEU A 169 4.14 -2.68 21.97
N LEU A 170 3.04 -2.17 22.51
CA LEU A 170 2.06 -1.38 21.73
C LEU A 170 2.67 -0.08 21.21
N ILE A 171 3.44 0.63 22.05
CA ILE A 171 4.11 1.87 21.62
C ILE A 171 5.12 1.58 20.50
N VAL A 172 5.93 0.54 20.62
CA VAL A 172 6.90 0.17 19.59
C VAL A 172 6.21 -0.24 18.30
N ALA A 173 5.13 -1.02 18.39
CA ALA A 173 4.34 -1.41 17.20
C ALA A 173 3.73 -0.20 16.48
N ASP A 174 3.18 0.76 17.23
CA ASP A 174 2.62 2.00 16.68
C ASP A 174 3.71 2.88 16.05
N LEU A 175 4.85 3.04 16.72
CA LEU A 175 5.99 3.81 16.23
C LEU A 175 6.53 3.25 14.92
N VAL A 176 6.75 1.93 14.86
CA VAL A 176 7.22 1.26 13.64
C VAL A 176 6.20 1.43 12.50
N ARG A 177 4.90 1.28 12.76
CA ARG A 177 3.86 1.52 11.75
C ARG A 177 3.89 2.96 11.22
N LYS A 178 4.03 3.94 12.09
CA LYS A 178 4.11 5.36 11.71
C LYS A 178 5.34 5.67 10.86
N MET A 179 6.49 5.05 11.16
CA MET A 179 7.72 5.23 10.37
C MET A 179 7.61 4.70 8.94
N PHE A 180 6.90 3.58 8.71
CA PHE A 180 6.77 2.98 7.38
C PHE A 180 5.57 3.49 6.57
N ARG A 181 4.60 4.17 7.20
CA ARG A 181 3.42 4.73 6.53
C ARG A 181 3.74 5.65 5.35
N PRO A 182 4.71 6.59 5.43
CA PRO A 182 5.07 7.46 4.30
C PRO A 182 5.59 6.67 3.10
N ILE A 183 6.37 5.61 3.32
CA ILE A 183 6.93 4.78 2.24
C ILE A 183 5.83 4.03 1.50
N THR A 184 4.88 3.45 2.23
CA THR A 184 3.74 2.75 1.62
C THR A 184 2.78 3.71 0.92
N ALA A 185 2.63 4.94 1.40
CA ALA A 185 1.85 5.97 0.73
C ALA A 185 2.50 6.38 -0.58
N LEU A 186 3.82 6.62 -0.58
CA LEU A 186 4.60 6.96 -1.77
C LEU A 186 4.53 5.86 -2.83
N SER A 187 4.67 4.59 -2.44
CA SER A 187 4.53 3.45 -3.36
C SER A 187 3.16 3.42 -4.02
N ARG A 188 2.09 3.59 -3.24
CA ARG A 188 0.73 3.62 -3.79
C ARG A 188 0.47 4.80 -4.71
N GLU A 189 1.00 5.97 -4.37
CA GLU A 189 0.90 7.15 -5.23
C GLU A 189 1.54 6.89 -6.59
N ILE A 190 2.73 6.27 -6.62
CA ILE A 190 3.42 5.93 -7.86
C ILE A 190 2.66 4.86 -8.64
N ASP A 191 2.16 3.80 -7.98
CA ASP A 191 1.42 2.71 -8.62
C ASP A 191 0.08 3.15 -9.23
N GLN A 192 -0.55 4.18 -8.67
CA GLN A 192 -1.84 4.71 -9.14
C GLN A 192 -1.69 5.76 -10.25
N ARG A 193 -0.46 6.18 -10.57
CA ARG A 193 -0.22 7.14 -11.64
C ARG A 193 -0.46 6.52 -13.01
N ALA A 194 -1.07 7.30 -13.89
CA ALA A 194 -1.15 6.93 -15.30
C ALA A 194 0.28 6.90 -15.90
N GLU A 195 0.50 6.07 -16.94
CA GLU A 195 1.80 5.92 -17.59
C GLU A 195 2.42 7.25 -18.08
N GLN A 196 1.59 8.26 -18.30
CA GLN A 196 2.02 9.59 -18.79
C GLN A 196 2.13 10.64 -17.68
N ASP A 197 1.80 10.30 -16.44
CA ASP A 197 1.88 11.23 -15.31
C ASP A 197 3.31 11.29 -14.75
N LEU A 198 4.08 12.24 -15.27
CA LEU A 198 5.47 12.50 -14.90
C LEU A 198 5.61 13.65 -13.88
N HIS A 199 4.53 14.10 -13.23
CA HIS A 199 4.61 15.15 -12.22
C HIS A 199 5.52 14.73 -11.06
N PRO A 200 6.30 15.66 -10.50
CA PRO A 200 7.14 15.36 -9.35
C PRO A 200 6.33 14.83 -8.17
N VAL A 201 6.90 13.88 -7.45
CA VAL A 201 6.37 13.40 -6.18
C VAL A 201 6.65 14.45 -5.11
N GLU A 202 5.66 14.77 -4.28
CA GLU A 202 5.83 15.70 -3.16
C GLU A 202 6.76 15.13 -2.08
N ASP A 203 7.83 15.86 -1.74
CA ASP A 203 8.83 15.47 -0.74
C ASP A 203 8.65 16.15 0.62
N ARG A 204 7.75 17.15 0.73
CA ARG A 204 7.60 18.03 1.91
C ARG A 204 7.21 17.28 3.17
N HIS A 205 6.47 16.19 3.06
CA HIS A 205 5.96 15.41 4.19
C HIS A 205 6.73 14.11 4.44
N LEU A 206 7.83 13.89 3.70
CA LEU A 206 8.64 12.70 3.84
C LEU A 206 9.71 12.85 4.92
N PRO A 207 9.97 11.80 5.73
CA PRO A 207 11.13 11.74 6.63
C PRO A 207 12.44 12.01 5.87
N LEU A 208 13.43 12.59 6.58
CA LEU A 208 14.74 12.92 5.99
C LEU A 208 15.42 11.73 5.33
N GLU A 209 15.23 10.54 5.89
CA GLU A 209 15.80 9.28 5.42
C GLU A 209 15.19 8.79 4.11
N VAL A 210 13.93 9.16 3.83
CA VAL A 210 13.18 8.77 2.63
C VAL A 210 13.28 9.82 1.52
N ARG A 211 13.52 11.08 1.86
CA ARG A 211 13.60 12.20 0.92
C ARG A 211 14.60 11.98 -0.23
N PRO A 212 15.80 11.39 -0.02
CA PRO A 212 16.72 11.10 -1.12
C PRO A 212 16.12 10.19 -2.20
N PHE A 213 15.24 9.25 -1.82
CA PHE A 213 14.53 8.38 -2.77
C PHE A 213 13.53 9.16 -3.61
N ALA A 214 12.74 10.05 -3.00
CA ALA A 214 11.81 10.91 -3.74
C ALA A 214 12.56 11.82 -4.73
N VAL A 215 13.70 12.39 -4.33
CA VAL A 215 14.56 13.18 -5.21
C VAL A 215 15.11 12.34 -6.36
N ALA A 216 15.54 11.11 -6.11
CA ALA A 216 16.03 10.20 -7.15
C ALA A 216 14.91 9.82 -8.14
N ILE A 217 13.70 9.53 -7.65
CA ILE A 217 12.52 9.26 -8.46
C ILE A 217 12.18 10.49 -9.31
N ASN A 218 12.12 11.68 -8.73
CA ASN A 218 11.82 12.93 -9.44
C ASN A 218 12.86 13.21 -10.55
N ARG A 219 14.13 12.91 -10.29
CA ARG A 219 15.19 13.02 -11.32
C ARG A 219 14.98 12.02 -12.45
N LEU A 220 14.55 10.79 -12.14
CA LEU A 220 14.23 9.77 -13.14
C LEU A 220 13.01 10.19 -13.97
N LEU A 221 11.93 10.64 -13.36
CA LEU A 221 10.74 11.15 -14.04
C LEU A 221 11.08 12.32 -14.96
N ALA A 222 11.91 13.27 -14.50
CA ALA A 222 12.39 14.39 -15.32
C ALA A 222 13.20 13.92 -16.53
N ARG A 223 14.08 12.92 -16.38
CA ARG A 223 14.85 12.36 -17.51
C ARG A 223 13.95 11.64 -18.51
N VAL A 224 12.97 10.86 -18.02
CA VAL A 224 11.98 10.20 -18.90
C VAL A 224 11.20 11.26 -19.69
N GLY A 225 10.70 12.31 -19.01
CA GLY A 225 10.02 13.43 -19.66
C GLY A 225 10.89 14.09 -20.75
N GLN A 226 12.13 14.43 -20.43
CA GLN A 226 13.07 15.02 -21.41
C GLN A 226 13.32 14.08 -22.62
N SER A 227 13.46 12.78 -22.38
CA SER A 227 13.65 11.79 -23.46
C SER A 227 12.42 11.70 -24.36
N MET A 228 11.22 11.67 -23.78
CA MET A 228 9.96 11.67 -24.52
C MET A 228 9.80 12.96 -25.35
N ASP A 229 10.12 14.12 -24.78
CA ASP A 229 10.05 15.39 -25.49
C ASP A 229 11.10 15.50 -26.61
N ALA A 230 12.28 14.95 -26.41
CA ALA A 230 13.31 14.87 -27.45
C ALA A 230 12.86 13.96 -28.61
N GLN A 231 12.29 12.80 -28.30
CA GLN A 231 11.75 11.87 -29.31
C GLN A 231 10.59 12.51 -30.10
N ARG A 232 9.70 13.23 -29.43
CA ARG A 232 8.58 13.96 -30.06
C ARG A 232 9.09 15.04 -31.01
N ARG A 233 10.05 15.86 -30.57
CA ARG A 233 10.67 16.88 -31.42
C ARG A 233 11.35 16.25 -32.64
N PHE A 234 12.11 15.19 -32.44
CA PHE A 234 12.75 14.47 -33.52
C PHE A 234 11.75 14.00 -34.60
N VAL A 235 10.62 13.42 -34.19
CA VAL A 235 9.58 12.98 -35.12
C VAL A 235 8.96 14.18 -35.85
N ALA A 236 8.69 15.28 -35.14
CA ALA A 236 8.14 16.50 -35.75
C ALA A 236 9.09 17.13 -36.76
N ASP A 237 10.37 17.24 -36.41
CA ASP A 237 11.41 17.83 -37.26
C ASP A 237 11.68 16.94 -38.51
N ALA A 238 11.82 15.63 -38.30
CA ALA A 238 11.98 14.68 -39.38
C ALA A 238 10.83 14.73 -40.39
N ALA A 239 9.61 14.87 -39.90
CA ALA A 239 8.45 14.96 -40.78
C ALA A 239 8.38 16.30 -41.54
N HIS A 240 8.82 17.40 -40.93
CA HIS A 240 8.97 18.67 -41.68
C HIS A 240 10.01 18.58 -42.79
N GLU A 241 11.17 18.00 -42.48
CA GLU A 241 12.26 17.80 -43.43
C GLU A 241 11.89 16.80 -44.55
N LEU A 242 11.02 15.82 -44.28
CA LEU A 242 10.53 14.88 -45.30
C LEU A 242 9.38 15.44 -46.18
N ARG A 243 8.60 16.40 -45.66
CA ARG A 243 7.50 17.01 -46.42
C ARG A 243 8.03 17.79 -47.64
N SER A 244 9.10 18.53 -47.47
CA SER A 244 9.72 19.34 -48.54
C SER A 244 10.15 18.52 -49.78
N PRO A 245 10.94 17.44 -49.64
CA PRO A 245 11.32 16.61 -50.79
C PRO A 245 10.12 15.85 -51.39
N LEU A 246 9.17 15.40 -50.59
CA LEU A 246 7.94 14.76 -51.11
C LEU A 246 7.11 15.73 -51.94
N THR A 247 7.00 17.00 -51.50
CA THR A 247 6.32 18.04 -52.28
C THR A 247 7.04 18.33 -53.60
N ALA A 248 8.37 18.39 -53.60
CA ALA A 248 9.18 18.56 -54.80
C ALA A 248 8.98 17.38 -55.76
N LEU A 249 9.00 16.13 -55.25
CA LEU A 249 8.75 14.94 -56.08
C LEU A 249 7.33 14.92 -56.65
N SER A 250 6.32 15.34 -55.86
CA SER A 250 4.94 15.45 -56.39
C SER A 250 4.87 16.42 -57.53
N LEU A 251 5.48 17.61 -57.38
CA LEU A 251 5.48 18.63 -58.44
C LEU A 251 6.25 18.16 -59.71
N GLN A 252 7.33 17.45 -59.55
CA GLN A 252 8.06 16.86 -60.68
C GLN A 252 7.24 15.79 -61.39
N ALA A 253 6.57 14.93 -60.65
CA ALA A 253 5.67 13.90 -61.19
C ALA A 253 4.45 14.51 -61.89
N GLU A 254 3.91 15.64 -61.40
CA GLU A 254 2.86 16.40 -62.08
C GLU A 254 3.33 17.00 -63.39
N ARG A 255 4.46 17.68 -63.42
CA ARG A 255 5.08 18.22 -64.62
C ARG A 255 5.38 17.13 -65.66
N LEU A 256 5.85 15.97 -65.20
CA LEU A 256 6.09 14.84 -66.07
C LEU A 256 4.79 14.31 -66.71
N ALA A 257 3.69 14.39 -65.99
CA ALA A 257 2.37 13.95 -66.49
C ALA A 257 1.83 14.82 -67.62
N GLU A 258 2.30 16.08 -67.76
CA GLU A 258 1.94 17.01 -68.86
C GLU A 258 2.74 16.73 -70.10
N ALA A 259 3.87 15.98 -70.04
CA ALA A 259 4.68 15.66 -71.18
C ALA A 259 4.07 14.54 -72.04
N GLU A 260 4.35 14.56 -73.33
CA GLU A 260 3.98 13.46 -74.24
C GLU A 260 4.73 12.19 -73.85
N MET A 261 3.98 11.10 -73.58
CA MET A 261 4.57 9.83 -73.17
C MET A 261 3.75 8.63 -73.69
N SER A 262 4.42 7.48 -73.76
CA SER A 262 3.79 6.21 -74.13
C SER A 262 2.79 5.74 -73.07
N GLY A 263 1.81 4.93 -73.48
CA GLY A 263 0.83 4.35 -72.55
C GLY A 263 1.46 3.68 -71.34
N PRO A 264 2.42 2.76 -71.51
CA PRO A 264 3.13 2.11 -70.39
C PRO A 264 3.91 3.06 -69.46
N ALA A 265 4.38 4.19 -69.99
CA ALA A 265 5.07 5.22 -69.17
C ALA A 265 4.05 6.00 -68.33
N ARG A 266 2.86 6.30 -68.88
CA ARG A 266 1.77 6.96 -68.18
C ARG A 266 1.25 6.11 -67.03
N ASP A 267 1.10 4.80 -67.25
CA ASP A 267 0.66 3.87 -66.19
C ASP A 267 1.69 3.81 -65.02
N ARG A 268 2.96 3.73 -65.36
CA ARG A 268 4.04 3.75 -64.35
C ARG A 268 4.10 5.07 -63.56
N LEU A 269 3.89 6.20 -64.24
CA LEU A 269 3.84 7.51 -63.62
C LEU A 269 2.60 7.64 -62.67
N ALA A 270 1.46 7.08 -63.07
CA ALA A 270 0.31 7.02 -62.20
C ALA A 270 0.56 6.26 -60.90
N VAL A 271 1.23 5.09 -60.97
CA VAL A 271 1.66 4.31 -59.80
C VAL A 271 2.64 5.09 -58.93
N LEU A 272 3.61 5.80 -59.56
CA LEU A 272 4.57 6.62 -58.83
C LEU A 272 3.87 7.78 -58.08
N ARG A 273 2.99 8.51 -58.77
CA ARG A 273 2.20 9.59 -58.13
C ARG A 273 1.38 9.09 -56.97
N GLN A 274 0.75 7.92 -57.09
CA GLN A 274 0.00 7.28 -56.00
C GLN A 274 0.94 6.90 -54.85
N GLY A 275 2.15 6.45 -55.13
CA GLY A 275 3.19 6.15 -54.09
C GLY A 275 3.61 7.39 -53.33
N ILE A 276 3.84 8.51 -54.01
CA ILE A 276 4.22 9.79 -53.40
C ILE A 276 3.06 10.32 -52.54
N ALA A 277 1.81 10.29 -53.00
CA ALA A 277 0.64 10.70 -52.26
C ALA A 277 0.49 9.88 -50.96
N ARG A 278 0.64 8.54 -51.03
CA ARG A 278 0.64 7.65 -49.84
C ARG A 278 1.70 8.00 -48.85
N GLY A 279 2.93 8.27 -49.31
CA GLY A 279 4.06 8.68 -48.47
C GLY A 279 3.77 9.97 -47.71
N ARG A 280 3.14 10.95 -48.39
CA ARG A 280 2.74 12.21 -47.77
C ARG A 280 1.64 12.02 -46.72
N ASP A 281 0.59 11.23 -47.01
CA ASP A 281 -0.49 10.91 -46.05
C ASP A 281 0.04 10.22 -44.83
N LEU A 282 0.96 9.25 -44.98
CA LEU A 282 1.62 8.56 -43.88
C LEU A 282 2.37 9.54 -42.98
N LEU A 283 3.15 10.45 -43.60
CA LEU A 283 3.91 11.45 -42.89
C LEU A 283 3.02 12.39 -42.06
N ASP A 284 1.93 12.89 -42.69
CA ASP A 284 0.98 13.76 -42.01
C ASP A 284 0.26 13.04 -40.84
N GLN A 285 -0.01 11.75 -40.96
CA GLN A 285 -0.56 10.93 -39.87
C GLN A 285 0.44 10.69 -38.74
N LEU A 286 1.73 10.42 -39.04
CA LEU A 286 2.78 10.31 -38.03
C LEU A 286 2.96 11.62 -37.25
N LEU A 287 2.91 12.77 -37.96
CA LEU A 287 2.92 14.09 -37.32
C LEU A 287 1.72 14.30 -36.40
N SER A 288 0.52 13.90 -36.87
CA SER A 288 -0.69 14.02 -36.09
C SER A 288 -0.62 13.17 -34.82
N LEU A 289 -0.09 11.95 -34.91
CA LEU A 289 0.15 11.07 -33.76
C LEU A 289 1.15 11.69 -32.77
N ALA A 290 2.30 12.18 -33.28
CA ALA A 290 3.32 12.82 -32.44
C ALA A 290 2.78 14.08 -31.73
N ARG A 291 1.98 14.89 -32.43
CA ARG A 291 1.29 16.03 -31.81
C ARG A 291 0.26 15.60 -30.78
N ALA A 292 -0.53 14.56 -31.07
CA ALA A 292 -1.51 14.03 -30.15
C ALA A 292 -0.85 13.53 -28.86
N GLN A 293 0.33 12.93 -28.96
CA GLN A 293 1.12 12.50 -27.79
C GLN A 293 1.79 13.66 -27.03
N SER A 294 2.03 14.81 -27.70
CA SER A 294 2.81 15.93 -27.12
C SER A 294 1.97 16.99 -26.41
N ALA A 295 0.69 17.09 -26.71
CA ALA A 295 -0.14 18.24 -26.33
C ALA A 295 -0.78 18.09 -24.94
N ALA A 296 0.02 17.92 -23.88
CA ALA A 296 -0.48 17.88 -22.50
C ALA A 296 -1.17 19.20 -22.08
N ASP A 297 -0.85 20.35 -22.69
CA ASP A 297 -1.27 21.69 -22.26
C ASP A 297 -1.98 22.52 -23.36
N LEU A 298 -2.66 21.91 -24.30
CA LEU A 298 -3.47 22.70 -25.22
C LEU A 298 -4.61 23.42 -24.47
N PRO A 299 -4.84 24.73 -24.75
CA PRO A 299 -5.91 25.46 -24.08
C PRO A 299 -7.25 24.80 -24.41
N LYS A 300 -7.98 24.40 -23.38
CA LYS A 300 -9.32 23.85 -23.49
C LYS A 300 -10.33 24.99 -23.50
N SER A 301 -11.31 24.91 -24.38
CA SER A 301 -12.42 25.86 -24.52
C SER A 301 -13.73 25.12 -24.76
N PRO A 302 -14.89 25.75 -24.59
CA PRO A 302 -16.14 25.19 -25.03
C PRO A 302 -16.14 25.08 -26.55
N VAL A 303 -16.33 23.86 -27.09
CA VAL A 303 -16.31 23.55 -28.53
C VAL A 303 -17.65 22.94 -28.93
N SER A 304 -18.29 23.48 -29.98
CA SER A 304 -19.49 22.94 -30.58
C SER A 304 -19.17 21.70 -31.38
N VAL A 305 -19.78 20.56 -31.08
CA VAL A 305 -19.62 19.32 -31.83
C VAL A 305 -20.12 19.44 -33.24
N GLN A 306 -21.30 20.07 -33.45
CA GLN A 306 -21.81 20.31 -34.82
C GLN A 306 -20.90 21.27 -35.61
N GLY A 307 -20.30 22.26 -34.95
CA GLY A 307 -19.29 23.12 -35.56
C GLY A 307 -18.09 22.34 -36.08
N ILE A 308 -17.61 21.36 -35.28
CA ILE A 308 -16.51 20.46 -35.70
C ILE A 308 -16.96 19.58 -36.87
N TYR A 309 -18.16 18.98 -36.84
CA TYR A 309 -18.67 18.16 -37.94
C TYR A 309 -18.68 18.94 -39.23
N ARG A 310 -19.26 20.15 -39.24
CA ARG A 310 -19.32 21.00 -40.42
C ARG A 310 -17.92 21.25 -40.99
N ARG A 311 -16.99 21.67 -40.18
CA ARG A 311 -15.62 21.98 -40.61
C ARG A 311 -14.89 20.76 -41.17
N VAL A 312 -15.05 19.58 -40.53
CA VAL A 312 -14.43 18.34 -41.04
C VAL A 312 -15.10 17.88 -42.33
N LEU A 313 -16.41 18.03 -42.47
CA LEU A 313 -17.10 17.68 -43.70
C LEU A 313 -16.73 18.61 -44.86
N GLU A 314 -16.57 19.93 -44.62
CA GLU A 314 -16.03 20.85 -45.64
C GLU A 314 -14.71 20.36 -46.24
N ASP A 315 -13.82 19.80 -45.40
CA ASP A 315 -12.52 19.26 -45.83
C ASP A 315 -12.64 17.90 -46.57
N LEU A 316 -13.57 17.03 -46.16
CA LEU A 316 -13.65 15.65 -46.63
C LEU A 316 -14.73 15.37 -47.70
N MET A 317 -15.64 16.32 -47.95
CA MET A 317 -16.68 16.16 -48.99
C MET A 317 -16.10 15.83 -50.38
N PRO A 318 -15.00 16.46 -50.88
CA PRO A 318 -14.45 16.09 -52.18
C PRO A 318 -13.99 14.62 -52.22
N LEU A 319 -13.48 14.08 -51.10
CA LEU A 319 -13.12 12.66 -51.00
C LEU A 319 -14.35 11.74 -51.03
N ALA A 320 -15.39 12.12 -50.32
CA ALA A 320 -16.68 11.39 -50.29
C ALA A 320 -17.34 11.34 -51.68
N GLU A 321 -17.36 12.46 -52.40
CA GLU A 321 -17.86 12.53 -53.77
C GLU A 321 -17.12 11.62 -54.74
N VAL A 322 -15.75 11.64 -54.70
CA VAL A 322 -14.92 10.76 -55.53
C VAL A 322 -15.19 9.28 -55.21
N ARG A 323 -15.49 8.97 -53.94
CA ARG A 323 -15.82 7.63 -53.47
C ARG A 323 -17.30 7.24 -53.65
N GLN A 324 -18.14 8.19 -54.09
CA GLN A 324 -19.60 8.02 -54.22
C GLN A 324 -20.25 7.57 -52.89
N VAL A 325 -19.83 8.16 -51.77
CA VAL A 325 -20.37 7.89 -50.45
C VAL A 325 -21.23 9.07 -50.03
N ASP A 326 -22.46 8.80 -49.58
CA ASP A 326 -23.35 9.79 -49.01
C ASP A 326 -22.99 10.07 -47.54
N VAL A 327 -22.71 11.31 -47.16
CA VAL A 327 -22.31 11.69 -45.82
C VAL A 327 -23.24 12.77 -45.28
N GLY A 328 -23.88 12.52 -44.15
CA GLY A 328 -24.83 13.44 -43.56
C GLY A 328 -24.68 13.60 -42.04
N VAL A 329 -25.24 14.70 -41.54
CA VAL A 329 -25.36 14.92 -40.07
C VAL A 329 -26.81 14.69 -39.68
N GLU A 330 -27.03 13.75 -38.73
CA GLU A 330 -28.36 13.45 -38.21
C GLU A 330 -28.75 14.40 -37.06
N GLY A 331 -29.93 14.97 -37.17
CA GLY A 331 -30.56 15.81 -36.14
C GLY A 331 -30.00 17.23 -36.06
N THR A 332 -30.62 18.02 -35.18
CA THR A 332 -30.29 19.44 -34.98
C THR A 332 -29.68 19.69 -33.58
N GLN A 333 -29.53 18.63 -32.78
CA GLN A 333 -28.99 18.74 -31.43
C GLN A 333 -27.48 19.03 -31.48
N ASP A 334 -27.00 20.05 -30.74
CA ASP A 334 -25.60 20.33 -30.57
C ASP A 334 -25.18 20.05 -29.13
N ALA A 335 -23.89 19.81 -28.90
CA ALA A 335 -23.28 19.66 -27.59
C ALA A 335 -22.01 20.53 -27.48
N GLN A 336 -21.90 21.20 -26.37
CA GLN A 336 -20.65 21.91 -26.03
C GLN A 336 -19.77 20.99 -25.18
N VAL A 337 -18.57 20.69 -25.67
CA VAL A 337 -17.56 19.90 -24.96
C VAL A 337 -16.38 20.77 -24.57
N TRP A 338 -15.78 20.49 -23.43
CA TRP A 338 -14.60 21.23 -22.94
C TRP A 338 -13.31 20.54 -23.40
N ALA A 339 -12.82 20.93 -24.57
CA ALA A 339 -11.67 20.31 -25.18
C ALA A 339 -10.87 21.32 -26.02
N SER A 340 -9.72 20.89 -26.54
CA SER A 340 -9.02 21.63 -27.60
C SER A 340 -9.77 21.45 -28.92
N GLU A 341 -10.06 22.54 -29.62
CA GLU A 341 -10.71 22.49 -30.96
C GLU A 341 -9.88 21.68 -31.94
N LEU A 342 -8.56 21.83 -31.92
CA LEU A 342 -7.63 21.07 -32.79
C LEU A 342 -7.73 19.56 -32.53
N ASP A 343 -7.85 19.15 -31.29
CA ASP A 343 -8.01 17.74 -30.92
C ASP A 343 -9.34 17.18 -31.43
N MET A 344 -10.41 17.93 -31.25
CA MET A 344 -11.74 17.53 -31.71
C MET A 344 -11.76 17.40 -33.23
N ILE A 345 -11.17 18.36 -33.96
CA ILE A 345 -11.05 18.30 -35.42
C ILE A 345 -10.26 17.06 -35.84
N ALA A 346 -9.05 16.85 -35.22
CA ALA A 346 -8.20 15.71 -35.58
C ALA A 346 -8.89 14.36 -35.31
N MET A 347 -9.58 14.24 -34.19
CA MET A 347 -10.31 13.03 -33.81
C MET A 347 -11.43 12.73 -34.76
N VAL A 348 -12.33 13.69 -35.02
CA VAL A 348 -13.47 13.53 -35.93
C VAL A 348 -13.00 13.30 -37.36
N LYS A 349 -11.98 14.04 -37.84
CA LYS A 349 -11.42 13.86 -39.18
C LYS A 349 -10.88 12.45 -39.41
N ASN A 350 -10.16 11.86 -38.41
CA ASN A 350 -9.69 10.48 -38.53
C ASN A 350 -10.83 9.46 -38.57
N LEU A 351 -11.90 9.69 -37.79
CA LEU A 351 -13.07 8.80 -37.78
C LEU A 351 -13.83 8.88 -39.09
N VAL A 352 -14.09 10.09 -39.60
CA VAL A 352 -14.83 10.31 -40.86
C VAL A 352 -14.02 9.84 -42.07
N ASP A 353 -12.70 10.12 -42.13
CA ASP A 353 -11.81 9.61 -43.17
C ASP A 353 -11.79 8.07 -43.21
N ASN A 354 -11.74 7.43 -42.06
CA ASN A 354 -11.86 5.97 -41.95
C ASN A 354 -13.23 5.50 -42.51
N ALA A 355 -14.32 6.10 -42.08
CA ALA A 355 -15.63 5.75 -42.56
C ALA A 355 -15.74 5.87 -44.08
N ILE A 356 -15.26 6.99 -44.70
CA ILE A 356 -15.25 7.18 -46.16
C ILE A 356 -14.41 6.14 -46.87
N ARG A 357 -13.27 5.74 -46.30
CA ARG A 357 -12.34 4.76 -46.90
C ARG A 357 -12.92 3.35 -46.92
N TYR A 358 -13.63 2.96 -45.84
CA TYR A 358 -14.11 1.59 -45.65
C TYR A 358 -15.57 1.40 -46.14
N THR A 359 -16.32 2.46 -46.34
CA THR A 359 -17.66 2.40 -46.94
C THR A 359 -17.57 2.09 -48.44
N PRO A 360 -18.34 1.12 -48.94
CA PRO A 360 -18.37 0.81 -50.38
C PRO A 360 -19.02 1.97 -51.16
N PRO A 361 -18.75 2.09 -52.51
CA PRO A 361 -19.43 3.07 -53.35
C PRO A 361 -20.96 2.94 -53.27
N GLY A 362 -21.65 4.05 -53.16
CA GLY A 362 -23.10 4.09 -52.94
C GLY A 362 -23.53 3.89 -51.49
N GLY A 363 -22.57 3.75 -50.58
CA GLY A 363 -22.83 3.62 -49.16
C GLY A 363 -23.11 4.94 -48.47
N ARG A 364 -23.42 4.86 -47.17
CA ARG A 364 -23.88 6.01 -46.36
C ARG A 364 -23.07 6.09 -45.04
N ILE A 365 -22.80 7.33 -44.61
CA ILE A 365 -22.19 7.67 -43.35
C ILE A 365 -23.05 8.71 -42.63
N ASP A 366 -23.43 8.42 -41.40
CA ASP A 366 -24.24 9.29 -40.55
C ASP A 366 -23.46 9.77 -39.36
N LEU A 367 -23.40 11.09 -39.14
CA LEU A 367 -22.82 11.73 -38.00
C LEU A 367 -23.92 12.22 -37.07
N GLY A 368 -23.91 11.80 -35.82
CA GLY A 368 -24.88 12.21 -34.81
C GLY A 368 -24.24 12.73 -33.53
N VAL A 369 -24.98 13.55 -32.79
CA VAL A 369 -24.58 13.94 -31.45
C VAL A 369 -25.77 13.81 -30.50
N ARG A 370 -25.51 13.25 -29.32
CA ARG A 370 -26.49 13.13 -28.24
C ARG A 370 -25.85 13.57 -26.92
N VAL A 371 -26.65 14.16 -26.04
CA VAL A 371 -26.20 14.51 -24.68
C VAL A 371 -26.99 13.63 -23.71
N SER A 372 -26.26 12.86 -22.90
CA SER A 372 -26.84 11.99 -21.87
C SER A 372 -25.93 11.94 -20.64
N GLN A 373 -26.49 12.02 -19.45
CA GLN A 373 -25.80 11.85 -18.17
C GLN A 373 -24.52 12.70 -18.01
N GLY A 374 -24.52 13.96 -18.51
CA GLY A 374 -23.37 14.84 -18.42
C GLY A 374 -22.23 14.49 -19.38
N ARG A 375 -22.50 13.69 -20.42
CA ARG A 375 -21.56 13.37 -21.50
C ARG A 375 -22.20 13.69 -22.86
N ALA A 376 -21.39 14.17 -23.77
CA ALA A 376 -21.72 14.26 -25.17
C ALA A 376 -21.24 12.99 -25.88
N GLU A 377 -22.14 12.26 -26.49
CA GLU A 377 -21.86 11.13 -27.36
C GLU A 377 -21.76 11.61 -28.80
N LEU A 378 -20.55 11.57 -29.35
CA LEU A 378 -20.28 11.77 -30.75
C LEU A 378 -20.40 10.41 -31.45
N ARG A 379 -21.31 10.28 -32.42
CA ARG A 379 -21.55 9.02 -33.10
C ARG A 379 -21.25 9.17 -34.59
N ILE A 380 -20.45 8.28 -35.14
CA ILE A 380 -20.16 8.15 -36.55
C ILE A 380 -20.49 6.71 -36.95
N GLU A 381 -21.42 6.56 -37.87
CA GLU A 381 -21.93 5.27 -38.36
C GLU A 381 -21.72 5.14 -39.83
N ASP A 382 -21.20 4.01 -40.27
CA ASP A 382 -21.09 3.65 -41.68
C ASP A 382 -21.77 2.32 -41.97
N ASN A 383 -22.01 2.04 -43.26
CA ASN A 383 -22.52 0.76 -43.74
C ASN A 383 -21.42 -0.10 -44.43
N GLY A 384 -20.17 0.06 -44.01
CA GLY A 384 -19.05 -0.73 -44.47
C GLY A 384 -19.01 -2.15 -43.90
N PRO A 385 -17.86 -2.83 -43.97
CA PRO A 385 -17.74 -4.21 -43.50
C PRO A 385 -17.72 -4.35 -41.96
N GLY A 386 -17.57 -3.25 -41.20
CA GLY A 386 -17.45 -3.28 -39.75
C GLY A 386 -16.10 -3.82 -39.25
N ILE A 387 -15.98 -3.97 -37.91
CA ILE A 387 -14.81 -4.51 -37.23
C ILE A 387 -15.26 -5.71 -36.38
N ARG A 388 -14.65 -6.86 -36.64
CA ARG A 388 -14.93 -8.10 -35.89
C ARG A 388 -14.62 -7.94 -34.42
N PRO A 389 -15.39 -8.50 -33.49
CA PRO A 389 -15.14 -8.39 -32.03
C PRO A 389 -13.71 -8.78 -31.62
N ALA A 390 -13.12 -9.79 -32.24
CA ALA A 390 -11.77 -10.25 -31.97
C ALA A 390 -10.67 -9.20 -32.28
N ASP A 391 -10.95 -8.28 -33.22
CA ASP A 391 -10.00 -7.26 -33.66
C ASP A 391 -10.18 -5.93 -32.91
N ARG A 392 -11.33 -5.72 -32.22
CA ARG A 392 -11.70 -4.43 -31.59
C ARG A 392 -10.71 -3.91 -30.58
N SER A 393 -10.02 -4.78 -29.86
CA SER A 393 -8.97 -4.38 -28.89
C SER A 393 -7.68 -3.94 -29.60
N ARG A 394 -7.38 -4.49 -30.76
CA ARG A 394 -6.15 -4.28 -31.50
C ARG A 394 -6.19 -3.17 -32.55
N VAL A 395 -7.37 -2.76 -32.99
CA VAL A 395 -7.52 -1.72 -34.02
C VAL A 395 -7.03 -0.33 -33.57
N PHE A 396 -6.80 -0.17 -32.27
CA PHE A 396 -6.18 1.02 -31.68
C PHE A 396 -4.65 0.95 -31.63
N ASP A 397 -4.05 -0.23 -31.89
CA ASP A 397 -2.59 -0.37 -31.95
C ASP A 397 -2.06 0.37 -33.19
N PRO A 398 -0.99 1.16 -33.08
CA PRO A 398 -0.36 1.82 -34.23
C PRO A 398 0.03 0.80 -35.31
N PHE A 399 -0.26 1.13 -36.58
CA PHE A 399 0.02 0.30 -37.77
C PHE A 399 -0.76 -1.02 -37.85
N TYR A 400 -1.69 -1.28 -36.91
CA TYR A 400 -2.52 -2.47 -37.01
C TYR A 400 -3.56 -2.36 -38.14
N ARG A 401 -3.71 -3.44 -38.89
CA ARG A 401 -4.68 -3.59 -39.97
C ARG A 401 -5.31 -4.98 -39.92
N THR A 402 -6.60 -5.07 -40.15
CA THR A 402 -7.29 -6.35 -40.26
C THR A 402 -6.83 -7.09 -41.54
N LEU A 403 -6.49 -8.36 -41.38
CA LEU A 403 -6.07 -9.23 -42.49
C LEU A 403 -7.18 -9.33 -43.54
N GLY A 404 -6.85 -9.02 -44.80
CA GLY A 404 -7.80 -9.08 -45.94
C GLY A 404 -8.43 -7.74 -46.34
N SER A 405 -8.09 -6.62 -45.70
CA SER A 405 -8.48 -5.30 -46.19
C SER A 405 -7.59 -4.89 -47.37
N GLU A 406 -8.11 -4.93 -48.60
CA GLU A 406 -7.43 -4.39 -49.81
C GLU A 406 -7.32 -2.86 -49.80
N GLN A 407 -7.95 -2.20 -48.86
CA GLN A 407 -7.97 -0.76 -48.71
C GLN A 407 -6.65 -0.19 -48.26
N ILE A 408 -6.12 0.81 -48.95
CA ILE A 408 -4.84 1.44 -48.65
C ILE A 408 -5.00 2.40 -47.47
N GLY A 409 -4.42 2.03 -46.30
CA GLY A 409 -4.40 2.86 -45.09
C GLY A 409 -3.16 2.62 -44.26
N SER A 410 -2.72 3.57 -43.45
CA SER A 410 -1.54 3.49 -42.59
C SER A 410 -1.73 2.65 -41.33
N GLY A 411 -2.95 2.44 -40.89
CA GLY A 411 -3.26 1.86 -39.57
C GLY A 411 -3.03 2.81 -38.38
N LEU A 412 -2.90 4.13 -38.64
CA LEU A 412 -2.66 5.12 -37.58
C LEU A 412 -3.92 5.89 -37.14
N GLY A 413 -4.99 5.92 -37.95
CA GLY A 413 -6.17 6.75 -37.69
C GLY A 413 -6.82 6.49 -36.33
N LEU A 414 -7.13 5.22 -36.03
CA LEU A 414 -7.77 4.86 -34.75
C LEU A 414 -6.83 4.99 -33.54
N SER A 415 -5.52 4.80 -33.72
CA SER A 415 -4.55 5.04 -32.62
C SER A 415 -4.44 6.54 -32.28
N ILE A 416 -4.55 7.44 -33.28
CA ILE A 416 -4.66 8.88 -33.04
C ILE A 416 -5.94 9.20 -32.26
N VAL A 417 -7.08 8.62 -32.66
CA VAL A 417 -8.37 8.80 -31.97
C VAL A 417 -8.27 8.35 -30.52
N GLN A 418 -7.67 7.19 -30.24
CA GLN A 418 -7.49 6.69 -28.88
C GLN A 418 -6.57 7.60 -28.04
N THR A 419 -5.48 8.08 -28.63
CA THR A 419 -4.56 9.00 -27.93
C THR A 419 -5.26 10.31 -27.54
N ILE A 420 -6.06 10.88 -28.45
CA ILE A 420 -6.82 12.09 -28.17
C ILE A 420 -7.90 11.82 -27.13
N ALA A 421 -8.65 10.72 -27.27
CA ALA A 421 -9.71 10.35 -26.33
C ALA A 421 -9.16 10.21 -24.90
N ASN A 422 -8.06 9.51 -24.72
CA ASN A 422 -7.38 9.37 -23.41
C ASN A 422 -7.02 10.74 -22.81
N ARG A 423 -6.52 11.68 -23.63
CA ARG A 423 -6.13 13.03 -23.17
C ARG A 423 -7.31 13.89 -22.73
N ILE A 424 -8.44 13.81 -23.44
CA ILE A 424 -9.64 14.58 -23.10
C ILE A 424 -10.56 13.87 -22.09
N GLY A 425 -10.19 12.65 -21.65
CA GLY A 425 -10.97 11.83 -20.74
C GLY A 425 -12.24 11.25 -21.38
N ALA A 426 -12.23 11.02 -22.69
CA ALA A 426 -13.33 10.43 -23.44
C ALA A 426 -13.20 8.90 -23.52
N GLU A 427 -14.34 8.22 -23.63
CA GLU A 427 -14.43 6.78 -23.81
C GLU A 427 -14.85 6.47 -25.24
N ILE A 428 -14.17 5.52 -25.89
CA ILE A 428 -14.50 5.08 -27.25
C ILE A 428 -15.20 3.72 -27.17
N ARG A 429 -16.31 3.61 -27.91
CA ARG A 429 -17.04 2.34 -28.07
C ARG A 429 -17.19 2.03 -29.56
N LEU A 430 -16.93 0.75 -29.89
CA LEU A 430 -17.11 0.23 -31.25
C LEU A 430 -18.24 -0.79 -31.24
N ASP A 431 -19.17 -0.64 -32.15
CA ASP A 431 -20.27 -1.61 -32.36
C ASP A 431 -20.56 -1.77 -33.86
N PHE A 432 -21.39 -2.71 -34.22
CA PHE A 432 -21.93 -2.82 -35.57
C PHE A 432 -23.11 -1.84 -35.74
N THR A 433 -23.21 -1.19 -36.90
CA THR A 433 -24.36 -0.40 -37.27
C THR A 433 -25.57 -1.31 -37.49
N ASP A 434 -25.40 -2.42 -38.20
CA ASP A 434 -26.38 -3.51 -38.29
C ASP A 434 -25.93 -4.69 -37.42
N LYS A 435 -26.55 -4.84 -36.25
CA LYS A 435 -26.23 -5.90 -35.27
C LYS A 435 -26.71 -7.29 -35.72
N VAL A 436 -27.67 -7.35 -36.63
CA VAL A 436 -28.24 -8.62 -37.10
C VAL A 436 -27.33 -9.27 -38.15
N HIS A 437 -26.80 -8.45 -39.07
CA HIS A 437 -25.93 -8.93 -40.12
C HIS A 437 -24.44 -8.76 -39.80
N GLU A 438 -24.13 -8.18 -38.64
CA GLU A 438 -22.75 -7.87 -38.18
C GLU A 438 -21.99 -7.03 -39.25
N THR A 439 -22.64 -6.03 -39.81
CA THR A 439 -22.08 -5.12 -40.81
C THR A 439 -22.17 -3.66 -40.37
N GLY A 440 -21.41 -2.80 -41.06
CA GLY A 440 -21.27 -1.41 -40.68
C GLY A 440 -20.46 -1.21 -39.38
N LEU A 441 -19.89 -0.06 -39.21
CA LEU A 441 -19.20 0.33 -37.99
C LEU A 441 -19.88 1.53 -37.35
N SER A 442 -20.26 1.39 -36.10
CA SER A 442 -20.72 2.48 -35.24
C SER A 442 -19.64 2.82 -34.24
N VAL A 443 -19.03 4.00 -34.35
CA VAL A 443 -18.06 4.53 -33.41
C VAL A 443 -18.73 5.58 -32.56
N SER A 444 -18.83 5.32 -31.24
CA SER A 444 -19.33 6.29 -30.26
C SER A 444 -18.18 6.80 -29.40
N VAL A 445 -17.98 8.11 -29.35
CA VAL A 445 -17.03 8.78 -28.49
C VAL A 445 -17.78 9.57 -27.42
N LEU A 446 -17.66 9.16 -26.16
CA LEU A 446 -18.34 9.78 -25.02
C LEU A 446 -17.39 10.80 -24.37
N VAL A 447 -17.60 12.06 -24.64
CA VAL A 447 -16.80 13.18 -24.12
C VAL A 447 -17.50 13.78 -22.91
N PRO A 448 -16.79 14.02 -21.76
CA PRO A 448 -17.38 14.71 -20.62
C PRO A 448 -17.83 16.12 -21.00
N THR A 449 -19.10 16.46 -20.71
CA THR A 449 -19.55 17.86 -20.76
C THR A 449 -19.30 18.48 -19.40
N ARG A 450 -18.69 19.66 -19.35
CA ARG A 450 -18.59 20.39 -18.08
C ARG A 450 -19.98 20.89 -17.71
N GLN A 451 -20.43 20.50 -16.52
CA GLN A 451 -21.57 21.17 -15.86
C GLN A 451 -21.21 22.61 -15.50
#